data_1c3078d184f2e01ae4c6b0839e0c1a32
#
_entry.id   1c3078d184f2e01ae4c6b0839e0c1a32
#
_cell.length_a   1.000
_cell.length_b   1.000
_cell.length_c   1.000
_cell.angle_alpha   90.00
_cell.angle_beta   90.00
_cell.angle_gamma   90.00
#
_symmetry.space_group_name_H-M   'P 1'
#
loop_
_entity.id
_entity.type
_entity.pdbx_description
1 polymer ?
#
loop_
_entity_poly.entity_id
_entity_poly.type
_entity_poly.pdbx_seq_one_letter_code
_entity_poly.pdbx_strand_id
1 'polypeptide(L)'
;FHNGAFREQNMPYIYEQDGSNDNSAKWWQSQQDDYDVYMRAGSAGELGRQHGLEQMGFWNKVTAHPAYDNFWQSQAMDKILAKEPLTVPVLLVGSLWDAEDIYGYMAMWKALKPRDSKGDMVRLSIGPWFHGQEIEDASSLGAVKFGMDTGKWWRRHVLAPVLAHYLK
;
A
#
# COMPACT_ATOMS: atom_id res chain seq x y z
N PHE A 1 -6.90 -6.06 2.82
CA PHE A 1 -8.12 -6.59 3.45
C PHE A 1 -8.64 -5.61 4.49
N HIS A 2 -9.89 -5.18 4.35
CA HIS A 2 -10.60 -4.42 5.35
C HIS A 2 -11.54 -5.35 6.11
N ASN A 3 -11.21 -5.67 7.36
CA ASN A 3 -12.02 -6.56 8.22
C ASN A 3 -12.40 -7.90 7.54
N GLY A 4 -11.50 -8.46 6.77
CA GLY A 4 -11.73 -9.71 6.03
C GLY A 4 -12.40 -9.56 4.66
N ALA A 5 -12.83 -8.36 4.28
CA ALA A 5 -13.35 -8.13 2.94
C ALA A 5 -12.24 -7.91 1.92
N PHE A 6 -12.31 -8.60 0.81
CA PHE A 6 -11.42 -8.41 -0.32
C PHE A 6 -11.81 -7.13 -1.09
N ARG A 7 -10.82 -6.31 -1.43
CA ARG A 7 -11.07 -5.07 -2.20
C ARG A 7 -10.91 -5.33 -3.68
N GLU A 8 -12.00 -5.44 -4.39
CA GLU A 8 -12.02 -5.71 -5.84
C GLU A 8 -11.30 -4.61 -6.65
N GLN A 9 -11.36 -3.37 -6.21
CA GLN A 9 -10.71 -2.25 -6.90
C GLN A 9 -9.18 -2.41 -7.06
N ASN A 10 -8.52 -3.25 -6.26
CA ASN A 10 -7.10 -3.52 -6.40
C ASN A 10 -6.80 -4.68 -7.36
N MET A 11 -7.81 -5.35 -7.89
CA MET A 11 -7.63 -6.49 -8.78
C MET A 11 -6.94 -6.12 -10.10
N PRO A 12 -7.30 -5.00 -10.78
CA PRO A 12 -6.57 -4.55 -11.96
C PRO A 12 -5.09 -4.32 -11.69
N TYR A 13 -4.78 -3.67 -10.57
CA TYR A 13 -3.40 -3.41 -10.17
C TYR A 13 -2.61 -4.71 -9.96
N ILE A 14 -3.18 -5.67 -9.24
CA ILE A 14 -2.56 -6.99 -9.02
C ILE A 14 -2.32 -7.68 -10.36
N TYR A 15 -3.30 -7.64 -11.25
CA TYR A 15 -3.18 -8.23 -12.58
C TYR A 15 -2.06 -7.58 -13.40
N GLU A 16 -1.97 -6.26 -13.42
CA GLU A 16 -0.94 -5.51 -14.14
C GLU A 16 0.47 -5.78 -13.60
N GLN A 17 0.61 -5.96 -12.29
CA GLN A 17 1.91 -6.22 -11.67
C GLN A 17 2.38 -7.68 -11.83
N ASP A 18 1.45 -8.63 -11.81
CA ASP A 18 1.76 -10.06 -11.91
C ASP A 18 1.66 -10.61 -13.33
N GLY A 19 0.79 -10.02 -14.10
CA GLY A 19 0.59 -10.40 -15.49
C GLY A 19 1.68 -9.82 -16.35
N SER A 20 2.63 -10.59 -16.75
CA SER A 20 3.60 -10.34 -17.79
C SER A 20 3.38 -9.11 -18.70
N ASN A 21 4.39 -8.70 -19.42
CA ASN A 21 4.44 -7.69 -20.49
C ASN A 21 3.36 -7.80 -21.59
N ASP A 22 2.34 -8.61 -21.41
CA ASP A 22 1.24 -8.73 -22.35
C ASP A 22 0.15 -7.70 -22.02
N ASN A 23 -0.09 -6.78 -22.93
CA ASN A 23 -1.17 -5.79 -22.94
C ASN A 23 -2.61 -6.40 -22.87
N SER A 24 -2.76 -7.65 -22.52
CA SER A 24 -4.04 -8.34 -22.39
C SER A 24 -4.93 -7.81 -21.25
N ALA A 25 -4.38 -7.02 -20.34
CA ALA A 25 -5.14 -6.30 -19.31
C ALA A 25 -6.11 -5.23 -19.84
N LYS A 26 -6.16 -5.01 -21.15
CA LYS A 26 -7.05 -4.02 -21.77
C LYS A 26 -8.55 -4.26 -21.56
N TRP A 27 -8.97 -5.46 -21.23
CA TRP A 27 -10.37 -5.73 -20.89
C TRP A 27 -10.84 -5.02 -19.63
N TRP A 28 -9.91 -4.71 -18.70
CA TRP A 28 -10.21 -3.96 -17.49
C TRP A 28 -10.54 -2.50 -17.75
N GLN A 29 -10.06 -1.98 -18.86
CA GLN A 29 -10.37 -0.65 -19.36
C GLN A 29 -11.65 -0.64 -20.21
N SER A 30 -12.57 -1.58 -19.97
CA SER A 30 -13.86 -1.60 -20.67
C SER A 30 -14.57 -0.26 -20.41
N GLN A 31 -15.34 0.22 -21.40
CA GLN A 31 -16.20 1.40 -21.25
C GLN A 31 -17.40 1.14 -20.30
N GLN A 32 -17.41 0.01 -19.61
CA GLN A 32 -18.44 -0.34 -18.65
C GLN A 32 -18.08 0.22 -17.29
N ASP A 33 -19.09 0.58 -16.54
CA ASP A 33 -18.94 0.94 -15.13
C ASP A 33 -18.39 -0.26 -14.35
N ASP A 34 -17.35 -0.06 -13.57
CA ASP A 34 -16.71 -1.10 -12.76
C ASP A 34 -17.70 -1.77 -11.80
N TYR A 35 -18.64 -1.00 -11.26
CA TYR A 35 -19.70 -1.52 -10.41
C TYR A 35 -20.54 -2.57 -11.13
N ASP A 36 -20.94 -2.29 -12.36
CA ASP A 36 -21.74 -3.21 -13.17
C ASP A 36 -20.94 -4.47 -13.52
N VAL A 37 -19.66 -4.34 -13.81
CA VAL A 37 -18.77 -5.48 -14.09
C VAL A 37 -18.69 -6.40 -12.87
N TYR A 38 -18.41 -5.87 -11.69
CA TYR A 38 -18.30 -6.66 -10.47
C TYR A 38 -19.62 -7.26 -10.03
N MET A 39 -20.70 -6.52 -10.13
CA MET A 39 -22.03 -7.04 -9.78
C MET A 39 -22.46 -8.19 -10.67
N ARG A 40 -22.16 -8.14 -11.96
CA ARG A 40 -22.47 -9.24 -12.91
C ARG A 40 -21.60 -10.46 -12.67
N ALA A 41 -20.33 -10.27 -12.34
CA ALA A 41 -19.43 -11.36 -12.01
C ALA A 41 -19.79 -12.05 -10.71
N GLY A 42 -20.30 -11.32 -9.72
CA GLY A 42 -20.75 -11.83 -8.42
C GLY A 42 -19.62 -12.10 -7.43
N SER A 43 -18.47 -12.60 -7.88
CA SER A 43 -17.29 -12.80 -7.02
C SER A 43 -15.98 -12.57 -7.79
N ALA A 44 -14.92 -12.27 -7.04
CA ALA A 44 -13.59 -12.14 -7.61
C ALA A 44 -13.11 -13.42 -8.31
N GLY A 45 -13.41 -14.58 -7.75
CA GLY A 45 -13.09 -15.86 -8.37
C GLY A 45 -13.82 -16.08 -9.69
N GLU A 46 -15.11 -15.71 -9.78
CA GLU A 46 -15.87 -15.80 -11.01
C GLU A 46 -15.36 -14.79 -12.07
N LEU A 47 -15.09 -13.56 -11.65
CA LEU A 47 -14.47 -12.56 -12.50
C LEU A 47 -13.15 -13.09 -13.09
N GLY A 48 -12.32 -13.70 -12.28
CA GLY A 48 -11.07 -14.31 -12.72
C GLY A 48 -11.29 -15.43 -13.75
N ARG A 49 -12.25 -16.31 -13.53
CA ARG A 49 -12.59 -17.38 -14.50
C ARG A 49 -13.05 -16.83 -15.83
N GLN A 50 -13.92 -15.82 -15.81
CA GLN A 50 -14.43 -15.18 -17.03
C GLN A 50 -13.33 -14.53 -17.87
N HIS A 51 -12.24 -14.13 -17.24
CA HIS A 51 -11.12 -13.42 -17.87
C HIS A 51 -9.80 -14.21 -17.91
N GLY A 52 -9.83 -15.50 -17.59
CA GLY A 52 -8.66 -16.38 -17.69
C GLY A 52 -7.56 -16.11 -16.65
N LEU A 53 -7.88 -15.41 -15.54
CA LEU A 53 -6.89 -15.09 -14.50
C LEU A 53 -6.48 -16.30 -13.66
N GLU A 54 -7.14 -17.43 -13.82
CA GLU A 54 -6.80 -18.69 -13.13
C GLU A 54 -5.42 -19.23 -13.52
N GLN A 55 -4.85 -18.74 -14.62
CA GLN A 55 -3.48 -19.06 -15.02
C GLN A 55 -2.42 -18.30 -14.23
N MET A 56 -2.82 -17.28 -13.48
CA MET A 56 -1.93 -16.46 -12.65
C MET A 56 -1.83 -17.03 -11.24
N GLY A 57 -0.63 -17.44 -10.86
CA GLY A 57 -0.40 -18.10 -9.57
C GLY A 57 -0.75 -17.22 -8.36
N PHE A 58 -0.48 -15.92 -8.43
CA PHE A 58 -0.83 -14.99 -7.36
C PHE A 58 -2.34 -14.77 -7.24
N TRP A 59 -3.05 -14.65 -8.38
CA TRP A 59 -4.50 -14.56 -8.38
C TRP A 59 -5.15 -15.73 -7.65
N ASN A 60 -4.70 -16.96 -7.96
CA ASN A 60 -5.22 -18.16 -7.32
C ASN A 60 -4.98 -18.17 -5.81
N LYS A 61 -3.80 -17.71 -5.37
CA LYS A 61 -3.51 -17.57 -3.94
C LYS A 61 -4.44 -16.58 -3.25
N VAL A 62 -4.64 -15.40 -3.85
CA VAL A 62 -5.48 -14.35 -3.29
C VAL A 62 -6.94 -14.81 -3.21
N THR A 63 -7.47 -15.41 -4.27
CA THR A 63 -8.86 -15.87 -4.31
C THR A 63 -9.13 -17.10 -3.43
N ALA A 64 -8.11 -17.93 -3.20
CA ALA A 64 -8.19 -19.05 -2.27
C ALA A 64 -8.18 -18.61 -0.79
N HIS A 65 -7.70 -17.40 -0.50
CA HIS A 65 -7.55 -16.84 0.86
C HIS A 65 -8.32 -15.52 1.03
N PRO A 66 -9.67 -15.52 0.89
CA PRO A 66 -10.46 -14.29 0.97
C PRO A 66 -10.55 -13.73 2.40
N ALA A 67 -10.32 -14.55 3.42
CA ALA A 67 -10.27 -14.15 4.83
C ALA A 67 -8.85 -13.87 5.27
N TYR A 68 -8.68 -13.15 6.38
CA TYR A 68 -7.37 -12.92 7.02
C TYR A 68 -6.94 -14.19 7.79
N ASP A 69 -6.60 -15.23 7.03
CA ASP A 69 -6.16 -16.53 7.53
C ASP A 69 -4.63 -16.61 7.69
N ASN A 70 -4.12 -17.82 7.92
CA ASN A 70 -2.69 -18.04 8.15
C ASN A 70 -1.83 -17.65 6.94
N PHE A 71 -2.35 -17.70 5.72
CA PHE A 71 -1.63 -17.23 4.54
C PHE A 71 -1.23 -15.76 4.67
N TRP A 72 -2.17 -14.89 5.04
CA TRP A 72 -1.92 -13.47 5.24
C TRP A 72 -1.15 -13.19 6.54
N GLN A 73 -1.51 -13.89 7.62
CA GLN A 73 -0.88 -13.68 8.93
C GLN A 73 0.61 -14.01 8.92
N SER A 74 1.02 -15.05 8.18
CA SER A 74 2.43 -15.44 8.05
C SER A 74 3.29 -14.42 7.29
N GLN A 75 2.67 -13.53 6.54
CA GLN A 75 3.31 -12.48 5.74
C GLN A 75 3.14 -11.09 6.36
N ALA A 76 2.44 -10.97 7.47
CA ALA A 76 2.16 -9.69 8.13
C ALA A 76 3.43 -9.08 8.71
N MET A 77 4.04 -8.14 8.00
CA MET A 77 5.34 -7.54 8.33
C MET A 77 5.35 -6.88 9.70
N ASP A 78 4.25 -6.25 10.11
CA ASP A 78 4.11 -5.69 11.45
C ASP A 78 4.25 -6.76 12.54
N LYS A 79 3.72 -7.95 12.32
CA LYS A 79 3.80 -9.08 13.26
C LYS A 79 5.17 -9.76 13.22
N ILE A 80 5.77 -9.84 12.05
CA ILE A 80 7.12 -10.42 11.87
C ILE A 80 8.14 -9.51 12.54
N LEU A 81 8.20 -8.24 12.16
CA LEU A 81 9.18 -7.29 12.67
C LEU A 81 8.99 -6.95 14.15
N ALA A 82 7.76 -7.08 14.68
CA ALA A 82 7.54 -6.97 16.12
C ALA A 82 8.29 -8.02 16.95
N LYS A 83 8.69 -9.14 16.36
CA LYS A 83 9.44 -10.23 17.04
C LYS A 83 10.94 -10.12 16.86
N GLU A 84 11.39 -9.40 15.85
CA GLU A 84 12.79 -9.25 15.51
C GLU A 84 13.46 -8.11 16.30
N PRO A 85 14.77 -8.19 16.60
CA PRO A 85 15.48 -7.08 17.24
C PRO A 85 15.51 -5.85 16.33
N LEU A 86 15.32 -4.67 16.94
CA LEU A 86 15.45 -3.40 16.24
C LEU A 86 16.94 -3.04 16.12
N THR A 87 17.55 -3.34 14.98
CA THR A 87 19.00 -3.19 14.75
C THR A 87 19.36 -2.01 13.86
N VAL A 88 18.39 -1.46 13.11
CA VAL A 88 18.58 -0.33 12.19
C VAL A 88 17.53 0.74 12.45
N PRO A 89 17.85 2.02 12.14
CA PRO A 89 16.85 3.08 12.22
C PRO A 89 15.77 2.91 11.17
N VAL A 90 14.54 3.23 11.52
CA VAL A 90 13.36 3.11 10.68
C VAL A 90 12.65 4.46 10.61
N LEU A 91 12.47 4.98 9.40
CA LEU A 91 11.59 6.11 9.11
C LEU A 91 10.35 5.58 8.39
N LEU A 92 9.23 5.57 9.08
CA LEU A 92 7.92 5.26 8.50
C LEU A 92 7.34 6.54 7.88
N VAL A 93 6.96 6.47 6.63
CA VAL A 93 6.34 7.59 5.91
C VAL A 93 4.94 7.18 5.53
N GLY A 94 3.99 8.05 5.79
CA GLY A 94 2.60 7.80 5.48
C GLY A 94 1.90 9.03 4.90
N SER A 95 0.84 8.77 4.17
CA SER A 95 0.01 9.77 3.51
C SER A 95 -1.41 9.69 4.00
N LEU A 96 -2.00 10.83 4.36
CA LEU A 96 -3.37 10.88 4.90
C LEU A 96 -4.45 10.58 3.85
N TRP A 97 -4.09 10.65 2.58
CA TRP A 97 -5.00 10.41 1.45
C TRP A 97 -4.54 9.24 0.58
N ASP A 98 -3.91 8.27 1.21
CA ASP A 98 -3.41 7.08 0.53
C ASP A 98 -4.54 6.04 0.39
N ALA A 99 -4.89 5.71 -0.84
CA ALA A 99 -5.90 4.69 -1.12
C ALA A 99 -5.36 3.26 -0.95
N GLU A 100 -4.04 3.08 -0.97
CA GLU A 100 -3.40 1.77 -0.92
C GLU A 100 -2.94 1.39 0.49
N ASP A 101 -2.22 2.27 1.18
CA ASP A 101 -1.45 1.91 2.37
C ASP A 101 -1.65 2.82 3.59
N ILE A 102 -2.82 3.39 3.75
CA ILE A 102 -3.14 4.24 4.91
C ILE A 102 -3.05 3.51 6.26
N TYR A 103 -3.10 2.18 6.26
CA TYR A 103 -3.03 1.35 7.47
C TYR A 103 -1.60 0.90 7.81
N GLY A 104 -0.79 0.57 6.79
CA GLY A 104 0.48 -0.15 6.96
C GLY A 104 1.48 0.58 7.85
N TYR A 105 1.75 1.85 7.59
CA TYR A 105 2.71 2.62 8.38
C TYR A 105 2.29 2.79 9.85
N MET A 106 0.98 2.87 10.13
CA MET A 106 0.47 2.95 11.50
C MET A 106 0.57 1.61 12.23
N ALA A 107 0.31 0.49 11.53
CA ALA A 107 0.50 -0.84 12.09
C ALA A 107 1.98 -1.08 12.43
N MET A 108 2.87 -0.71 11.52
CA MET A 108 4.32 -0.79 11.72
C MET A 108 4.79 0.10 12.88
N TRP A 109 4.29 1.32 12.98
CA TRP A 109 4.58 2.21 14.11
C TRP A 109 4.20 1.59 15.44
N LYS A 110 2.97 1.08 15.56
CA LYS A 110 2.48 0.41 16.78
C LYS A 110 3.30 -0.83 17.13
N ALA A 111 3.80 -1.54 16.15
CA ALA A 111 4.61 -2.74 16.35
C ALA A 111 6.05 -2.44 16.79
N LEU A 112 6.68 -1.43 16.18
CA LEU A 112 8.11 -1.15 16.36
C LEU A 112 8.40 -0.12 17.45
N LYS A 113 7.59 0.92 17.62
CA LYS A 113 7.85 2.00 18.56
C LYS A 113 8.04 1.53 20.01
N PRO A 114 7.28 0.57 20.55
CA PRO A 114 7.51 0.04 21.89
C PRO A 114 8.87 -0.64 22.10
N ARG A 115 9.53 -1.04 21.00
CA ARG A 115 10.86 -1.69 21.03
C ARG A 115 12.02 -0.69 20.97
N ASP A 116 11.72 0.54 20.65
CA ASP A 116 12.67 1.65 20.57
C ASP A 116 12.93 2.22 21.97
N SER A 117 13.72 1.51 22.78
CA SER A 117 13.97 1.84 24.19
C SER A 117 14.68 3.19 24.38
N LYS A 118 15.44 3.65 23.39
CA LYS A 118 16.14 4.93 23.42
C LYS A 118 15.33 6.07 22.81
N GLY A 119 14.30 5.75 22.04
CA GLY A 119 13.45 6.73 21.38
C GLY A 119 14.05 7.38 20.13
N ASP A 120 15.13 6.85 19.60
CA ASP A 120 15.90 7.43 18.49
C ASP A 120 15.91 6.58 17.21
N MET A 121 15.40 5.36 17.26
CA MET A 121 15.45 4.40 16.16
C MET A 121 14.19 4.39 15.29
N VAL A 122 13.00 4.62 15.83
CA VAL A 122 11.74 4.54 15.09
C VAL A 122 11.08 5.90 15.02
N ARG A 123 10.95 6.40 13.79
CA ARG A 123 10.36 7.70 13.47
C ARG A 123 9.16 7.52 12.57
N LEU A 124 8.15 8.37 12.75
CA LEU A 124 6.96 8.43 11.92
C LEU A 124 6.79 9.83 11.37
N SER A 125 6.57 9.92 10.06
CA SER A 125 6.22 11.14 9.36
C SER A 125 4.97 10.93 8.55
N ILE A 126 3.97 11.80 8.71
CA ILE A 126 2.70 11.73 7.99
C ILE A 126 2.46 13.07 7.31
N GLY A 127 2.12 13.03 6.02
CA GLY A 127 1.81 14.23 5.24
C GLY A 127 0.46 14.20 4.55
N PRO A 128 0.01 15.35 4.04
CA PRO A 128 -1.29 15.50 3.40
C PRO A 128 -1.23 15.09 1.91
N TRP A 129 -0.74 13.88 1.63
CA TRP A 129 -0.44 13.40 0.29
C TRP A 129 -1.37 12.26 -0.14
N PHE A 130 -1.45 12.02 -1.44
CA PHE A 130 -1.84 10.72 -1.99
C PHE A 130 -0.58 9.82 -2.14
N HIS A 131 -0.77 8.57 -2.51
CA HIS A 131 0.31 7.57 -2.64
C HIS A 131 1.46 8.06 -3.53
N GLY A 132 2.64 8.22 -2.95
CA GLY A 132 3.84 8.66 -3.66
C GLY A 132 3.96 10.17 -3.91
N GLN A 133 2.98 10.99 -3.58
CA GLN A 133 3.02 12.43 -3.87
C GLN A 133 4.15 13.16 -3.12
N GLU A 134 4.63 12.62 -2.02
CA GLU A 134 5.75 13.21 -1.25
C GLU A 134 7.07 13.29 -2.03
N ILE A 135 7.22 12.50 -3.10
CA ILE A 135 8.41 12.57 -4.00
C ILE A 135 8.20 13.48 -5.21
N GLU A 136 6.99 13.97 -5.43
CA GLU A 136 6.59 14.84 -6.53
C GLU A 136 6.27 16.26 -6.06
N ASP A 137 5.50 17.01 -6.84
CA ASP A 137 4.90 18.29 -6.42
C ASP A 137 3.67 18.03 -5.56
N ALA A 138 3.77 18.40 -4.30
CA ALA A 138 2.70 18.31 -3.33
C ALA A 138 2.18 19.69 -2.89
N SER A 139 2.00 20.61 -3.85
CA SER A 139 1.44 21.96 -3.61
C SER A 139 -0.06 21.93 -3.37
N SER A 140 -0.72 20.86 -3.74
CA SER A 140 -2.16 20.69 -3.58
C SER A 140 -2.57 19.23 -3.47
N LEU A 141 -3.76 18.99 -2.90
CA LEU A 141 -4.44 17.71 -2.92
C LEU A 141 -5.84 17.93 -3.50
N GLY A 142 -6.05 17.52 -4.74
CA GLY A 142 -7.26 17.85 -5.46
C GLY A 142 -7.49 19.39 -5.52
N ALA A 143 -8.65 19.84 -5.06
CA ALA A 143 -8.99 21.26 -5.01
C ALA A 143 -8.31 22.03 -3.86
N VAL A 144 -7.74 21.34 -2.88
CA VAL A 144 -7.10 21.97 -1.71
C VAL A 144 -5.71 22.45 -2.09
N LYS A 145 -5.43 23.76 -1.93
CA LYS A 145 -4.12 24.38 -2.15
C LYS A 145 -3.42 24.59 -0.80
N PHE A 146 -2.18 24.14 -0.69
CA PHE A 146 -1.40 24.26 0.57
C PHE A 146 -0.59 25.55 0.68
N GLY A 147 -0.50 26.33 -0.41
CA GLY A 147 0.32 27.55 -0.43
C GLY A 147 1.84 27.30 -0.52
N MET A 148 2.26 26.06 -0.50
CA MET A 148 3.65 25.64 -0.65
C MET A 148 3.70 24.17 -1.14
N ASP A 149 4.81 23.76 -1.72
CA ASP A 149 5.08 22.35 -2.01
C ASP A 149 5.49 21.62 -0.72
N THR A 150 4.52 20.92 -0.14
CA THR A 150 4.69 20.19 1.14
C THR A 150 5.62 18.99 1.00
N GLY A 151 5.67 18.33 -0.16
CA GLY A 151 6.60 17.23 -0.45
C GLY A 151 8.04 17.72 -0.52
N LYS A 152 8.29 18.82 -1.23
CA LYS A 152 9.62 19.44 -1.29
C LYS A 152 10.09 19.94 0.09
N TRP A 153 9.19 20.54 0.86
CA TRP A 153 9.47 20.93 2.23
C TRP A 153 9.88 19.73 3.07
N TRP A 154 9.10 18.66 3.03
CA TRP A 154 9.35 17.42 3.76
C TRP A 154 10.70 16.78 3.36
N ARG A 155 10.97 16.65 2.07
CA ARG A 155 12.27 16.11 1.60
C ARG A 155 13.46 16.88 2.15
N ARG A 156 13.36 18.22 2.24
CA ARG A 156 14.45 19.08 2.73
C ARG A 156 14.58 19.08 4.25
N HIS A 157 13.47 19.10 4.96
CA HIS A 157 13.46 19.36 6.41
C HIS A 157 13.27 18.11 7.27
N VAL A 158 12.85 17.00 6.68
CA VAL A 158 12.66 15.71 7.38
C VAL A 158 13.55 14.64 6.77
N LEU A 159 13.35 14.30 5.50
CA LEU A 159 14.03 13.16 4.88
C LEU A 159 15.55 13.38 4.81
N ALA A 160 16.01 14.49 4.24
CA ALA A 160 17.46 14.74 4.10
C ALA A 160 18.21 14.81 5.43
N PRO A 161 17.70 15.46 6.50
CA PRO A 161 18.34 15.41 7.81
C PRO A 161 18.39 14.00 8.43
N VAL A 162 17.33 13.20 8.29
CA VAL A 162 17.32 11.81 8.78
C VAL A 162 18.37 10.98 8.07
N LEU A 163 18.41 11.04 6.74
CA LEU A 163 19.43 10.34 5.95
C LEU A 163 20.85 10.81 6.30
N ALA A 164 21.05 12.11 6.44
CA ALA A 164 22.35 12.66 6.82
C ALA A 164 22.80 12.22 8.23
N HIS A 165 21.87 12.02 9.14
CA HIS A 165 22.17 11.58 10.50
C HIS A 165 22.61 10.11 10.57
N TYR A 166 21.96 9.23 9.78
CA TYR A 166 22.20 7.79 9.89
C TYR A 166 23.13 7.21 8.83
N LEU A 167 23.33 7.90 7.70
CA LEU A 167 24.15 7.41 6.58
C LEU A 167 25.52 8.09 6.43
N LYS A 168 25.88 8.99 7.34
CA LYS A 168 27.21 9.61 7.42
C LYS A 168 28.03 9.00 8.58
#